data_e2e72d696c18ec01e470d8e64acd6f1f
#
_entry.id   e2e72d696c18ec01e470d8e64acd6f1f
#
_cell.length_a   1.000
_cell.length_b   1.000
_cell.length_c   1.000
_cell.angle_alpha   90.00
_cell.angle_beta   90.00
_cell.angle_gamma   90.00
#
_symmetry.space_group_name_H-M   'P 1'
#
loop_
_entity.id
_entity.type
_entity.pdbx_description
1 polymer ?
#
loop_
_entity_poly.entity_id
_entity_poly.type
_entity_poly.pdbx_seq_one_letter_code
_entity_poly.pdbx_strand_id
1 'polypeptide(L)'
;PDQEHEEQDQVEDEQDKNRREAMSDGLSYPGEPPVIGMILVGPRNDKGWSQAHFEGGEYAAKALDGKMITVDLVNPADNPDLTIPGIAEDMIDQGASVIFATSDDMKDGILEAAAMFPDTDFVWSSGDSALKEGKGYMPELTNTSNIMGQMEYGQMIAGCAAALKSEEGRIGFLGPLINDETRRMTNATYLGALHCAGDKTIDFKVIWIGFWFHIPGVTLDPTQVTNEFYNEGRDVVISHIDTTEALVVAGQRADAGENVWAVPYDYEGACEQALKVCLGVNYFNWGPDYLIATLLSLNDDFTNEWIWSEPNWNDLNNHDTSPIGFIYGDGLTEQESGYLAEFIDELAGGLK
;
A
#
# COMPACT_ATOMS: atom_id res chain seq x y z
N PRO A 1 -5.41 -30.39 9.64
CA PRO A 1 -5.08 -28.94 9.65
C PRO A 1 -4.71 -28.42 8.26
N ASP A 2 -3.89 -29.17 7.49
CA ASP A 2 -3.40 -28.72 6.18
C ASP A 2 -4.47 -28.75 5.07
N GLN A 3 -5.46 -29.65 5.12
CA GLN A 3 -6.54 -29.72 4.14
C GLN A 3 -7.64 -28.65 4.35
N GLU A 4 -7.87 -28.24 5.59
CA GLU A 4 -8.84 -27.18 5.89
C GLU A 4 -8.31 -25.79 5.51
N HIS A 5 -6.99 -25.57 5.57
CA HIS A 5 -6.36 -24.35 5.05
C HIS A 5 -6.36 -24.30 3.52
N GLU A 6 -6.04 -25.41 2.84
CA GLU A 6 -6.09 -25.48 1.37
C GLU A 6 -7.52 -25.31 0.81
N GLU A 7 -8.57 -25.75 1.53
CA GLU A 7 -9.96 -25.51 1.13
C GLU A 7 -10.42 -24.08 1.40
N GLN A 8 -9.92 -23.41 2.44
CA GLN A 8 -10.19 -22.00 2.72
C GLN A 8 -9.50 -21.09 1.70
N ASP A 9 -8.22 -21.30 1.42
CA ASP A 9 -7.47 -20.55 0.40
C ASP A 9 -8.11 -20.68 -0.98
N GLN A 10 -8.65 -21.86 -1.36
CA GLN A 10 -9.33 -22.06 -2.62
C GLN A 10 -10.69 -21.37 -2.69
N VAL A 11 -11.40 -21.21 -1.57
CA VAL A 11 -12.71 -20.54 -1.52
C VAL A 11 -12.52 -19.01 -1.57
N GLU A 12 -11.48 -18.49 -0.96
CA GLU A 12 -11.12 -17.07 -1.04
C GLU A 12 -10.67 -16.69 -2.45
N ASP A 13 -9.82 -17.49 -3.09
CA ASP A 13 -9.42 -17.35 -4.50
C ASP A 13 -10.61 -17.35 -5.48
N GLU A 14 -11.60 -18.21 -5.23
CA GLU A 14 -12.78 -18.33 -6.09
C GLU A 14 -13.75 -17.15 -5.88
N GLN A 15 -13.82 -16.58 -4.69
CA GLN A 15 -14.62 -15.39 -4.40
C GLN A 15 -14.01 -14.13 -5.02
N ASP A 16 -12.70 -13.94 -4.91
CA ASP A 16 -11.99 -12.81 -5.52
C ASP A 16 -12.02 -12.89 -7.05
N LYS A 17 -11.87 -14.08 -7.62
CA LYS A 17 -12.01 -14.32 -9.05
C LYS A 17 -13.44 -14.02 -9.54
N ASN A 18 -14.46 -14.50 -8.82
CA ASN A 18 -15.85 -14.25 -9.15
C ASN A 18 -16.21 -12.76 -9.05
N ARG A 19 -15.59 -12.05 -8.10
CA ARG A 19 -15.72 -10.61 -7.93
C ARG A 19 -15.11 -9.84 -9.11
N ARG A 20 -13.90 -10.20 -9.56
CA ARG A 20 -13.26 -9.60 -10.75
C ARG A 20 -14.00 -9.94 -12.05
N GLU A 21 -14.54 -11.15 -12.17
CA GLU A 21 -15.36 -11.56 -13.31
C GLU A 21 -16.73 -10.84 -13.33
N ALA A 22 -17.36 -10.65 -12.17
CA ALA A 22 -18.59 -9.85 -12.05
C ALA A 22 -18.38 -8.38 -12.45
N MET A 23 -17.16 -7.85 -12.27
CA MET A 23 -16.79 -6.50 -12.72
C MET A 23 -16.54 -6.42 -14.22
N SER A 24 -15.91 -7.43 -14.83
CA SER A 24 -15.74 -7.50 -16.29
C SER A 24 -17.09 -7.69 -17.01
N ASP A 25 -18.08 -8.27 -16.33
CA ASP A 25 -19.41 -8.59 -16.89
C ASP A 25 -20.49 -7.50 -16.66
N GLY A 26 -20.11 -6.31 -16.14
CA GLY A 26 -20.97 -5.15 -16.25
C GLY A 26 -21.68 -4.66 -14.99
N LEU A 27 -21.01 -4.56 -13.84
CA LEU A 27 -21.44 -3.64 -12.80
C LEU A 27 -21.45 -2.22 -13.40
N SER A 28 -22.63 -1.75 -13.74
CA SER A 28 -22.85 -0.39 -14.20
C SER A 28 -23.80 0.32 -13.26
N TYR A 29 -23.59 1.58 -13.03
CA TYR A 29 -24.51 2.39 -12.27
C TYR A 29 -25.20 3.40 -13.22
N PRO A 30 -26.51 3.26 -13.46
CA PRO A 30 -27.25 4.15 -14.36
C PRO A 30 -27.79 5.41 -13.65
N GLY A 31 -27.43 5.62 -12.37
CA GLY A 31 -27.94 6.70 -11.53
C GLY A 31 -27.21 8.03 -11.72
N GLU A 32 -27.46 8.97 -10.80
CA GLU A 32 -26.75 10.26 -10.78
C GLU A 32 -25.28 10.05 -10.42
N PRO A 33 -24.35 10.88 -10.97
CA PRO A 33 -22.94 10.79 -10.64
C PRO A 33 -22.67 10.83 -9.13
N PRO A 34 -21.90 9.88 -8.57
CA PRO A 34 -21.71 9.81 -7.13
C PRO A 34 -20.81 10.91 -6.57
N VAL A 35 -20.92 11.12 -5.26
CA VAL A 35 -19.95 11.88 -4.48
C VAL A 35 -19.21 10.91 -3.57
N ILE A 36 -17.89 10.85 -3.72
CA ILE A 36 -16.97 10.02 -2.95
C ILE A 36 -16.26 10.87 -1.91
N GLY A 37 -16.28 10.46 -0.64
CA GLY A 37 -15.47 11.05 0.43
C GLY A 37 -14.11 10.39 0.54
N MET A 38 -13.02 11.18 0.65
CA MET A 38 -11.66 10.69 0.81
C MET A 38 -10.97 11.39 1.98
N ILE A 39 -10.56 10.61 2.99
CA ILE A 39 -9.87 11.11 4.19
C ILE A 39 -8.43 10.61 4.14
N LEU A 40 -7.47 11.51 4.00
CA LEU A 40 -6.05 11.21 3.86
C LEU A 40 -5.27 11.57 5.13
N VAL A 41 -4.37 10.69 5.54
CA VAL A 41 -3.52 10.90 6.73
C VAL A 41 -2.44 11.95 6.51
N GLY A 42 -1.87 12.00 5.31
CA GLY A 42 -0.86 12.95 4.88
C GLY A 42 -1.34 13.88 3.78
N PRO A 43 -0.44 14.68 3.19
CA PRO A 43 -0.79 15.53 2.05
C PRO A 43 -1.00 14.69 0.79
N ARG A 44 -1.99 15.07 -0.02
CA ARG A 44 -2.34 14.38 -1.28
C ARG A 44 -1.25 14.34 -2.36
N ASN A 45 -0.09 14.90 -2.10
CA ASN A 45 1.06 14.96 -3.01
C ASN A 45 2.38 14.59 -2.31
N ASP A 46 2.30 13.68 -1.32
CA ASP A 46 3.44 13.20 -0.53
C ASP A 46 4.42 12.31 -1.30
N LYS A 47 4.05 11.88 -2.50
CA LYS A 47 4.76 10.90 -3.34
C LYS A 47 4.89 9.52 -2.68
N GLY A 48 3.93 9.18 -1.87
CA GLY A 48 3.81 7.96 -1.08
C GLY A 48 2.36 7.56 -0.89
N TRP A 49 2.05 7.13 0.32
CA TRP A 49 0.76 6.55 0.70
C TRP A 49 -0.46 7.42 0.38
N SER A 50 -0.47 8.68 0.83
CA SER A 50 -1.64 9.54 0.65
C SER A 50 -1.87 9.92 -0.81
N GLN A 51 -0.81 10.10 -1.60
CA GLN A 51 -0.95 10.36 -3.04
C GLN A 51 -1.52 9.15 -3.78
N ALA A 52 -1.05 7.93 -3.47
CA ALA A 52 -1.58 6.71 -4.08
C ALA A 52 -3.09 6.55 -3.82
N HIS A 53 -3.54 6.82 -2.59
CA HIS A 53 -4.96 6.81 -2.24
C HIS A 53 -5.76 7.91 -2.94
N PHE A 54 -5.20 9.12 -3.00
CA PHE A 54 -5.84 10.24 -3.69
C PHE A 54 -6.07 9.92 -5.17
N GLU A 55 -5.06 9.39 -5.86
CA GLU A 55 -5.16 9.00 -7.28
C GLU A 55 -6.13 7.82 -7.48
N GLY A 56 -6.17 6.86 -6.53
CA GLY A 56 -7.17 5.78 -6.54
C GLY A 56 -8.60 6.29 -6.42
N GLY A 57 -8.85 7.27 -5.56
CA GLY A 57 -10.16 7.92 -5.44
C GLY A 57 -10.53 8.74 -6.69
N GLU A 58 -9.58 9.44 -7.29
CA GLU A 58 -9.79 10.15 -8.57
C GLU A 58 -10.12 9.18 -9.71
N TYR A 59 -9.44 8.01 -9.75
CA TYR A 59 -9.75 6.96 -10.73
C TYR A 59 -11.21 6.50 -10.60
N ALA A 60 -11.66 6.18 -9.38
CA ALA A 60 -13.03 5.72 -9.13
C ALA A 60 -14.07 6.82 -9.46
N ALA A 61 -13.84 8.06 -9.01
CA ALA A 61 -14.71 9.19 -9.31
C ALA A 61 -14.83 9.43 -10.82
N LYS A 62 -13.71 9.45 -11.53
CA LYS A 62 -13.67 9.67 -12.99
C LYS A 62 -14.36 8.56 -13.76
N ALA A 63 -14.21 7.30 -13.36
CA ALA A 63 -14.85 6.15 -14.03
C ALA A 63 -16.39 6.22 -13.95
N LEU A 64 -16.93 6.94 -12.95
CA LEU A 64 -18.37 7.09 -12.72
C LEU A 64 -18.91 8.49 -13.06
N ASP A 65 -18.12 9.34 -13.73
CA ASP A 65 -18.44 10.76 -13.96
C ASP A 65 -18.79 11.51 -12.65
N GLY A 66 -18.31 10.99 -11.52
CA GLY A 66 -18.61 11.44 -10.17
C GLY A 66 -17.68 12.57 -9.68
N LYS A 67 -17.82 12.89 -8.42
CA LYS A 67 -17.05 13.89 -7.70
C LYS A 67 -16.32 13.26 -6.52
N MET A 68 -15.13 13.73 -6.18
CA MET A 68 -14.44 13.38 -4.94
C MET A 68 -14.30 14.62 -4.04
N ILE A 69 -14.67 14.46 -2.76
CA ILE A 69 -14.42 15.42 -1.68
C ILE A 69 -13.25 14.87 -0.88
N THR A 70 -12.18 15.67 -0.73
CA THR A 70 -10.97 15.22 -0.03
C THR A 70 -10.64 16.11 1.15
N VAL A 71 -10.36 15.49 2.29
CA VAL A 71 -9.73 16.14 3.45
C VAL A 71 -8.40 15.44 3.71
N ASP A 72 -7.32 16.18 3.60
CA ASP A 72 -5.95 15.70 3.81
C ASP A 72 -5.36 16.21 5.14
N LEU A 73 -4.17 15.66 5.53
CA LEU A 73 -3.49 15.98 6.78
C LEU A 73 -4.34 15.63 8.03
N VAL A 74 -5.14 14.57 7.95
CA VAL A 74 -5.98 14.11 9.06
C VAL A 74 -5.17 13.17 9.95
N ASN A 75 -4.37 13.78 10.82
CA ASN A 75 -3.57 13.10 11.82
C ASN A 75 -3.36 14.00 13.05
N PRO A 76 -3.02 13.43 14.23
CA PRO A 76 -2.87 14.22 15.46
C PRO A 76 -1.71 15.22 15.45
N ALA A 77 -0.72 15.05 14.57
CA ALA A 77 0.44 15.94 14.50
C ALA A 77 0.12 17.25 13.75
N ASP A 78 -0.61 17.15 12.63
CA ASP A 78 -0.93 18.29 11.79
C ASP A 78 -2.24 18.97 12.21
N ASN A 79 -3.29 18.18 12.48
CA ASN A 79 -4.63 18.69 12.78
C ASN A 79 -5.27 17.94 13.97
N PRO A 80 -4.82 18.15 15.21
CA PRO A 80 -5.28 17.39 16.38
C PRO A 80 -6.76 17.58 16.74
N ASP A 81 -7.40 18.63 16.22
CA ASP A 81 -8.80 18.95 16.47
C ASP A 81 -9.79 18.32 15.45
N LEU A 82 -9.26 17.76 14.35
CA LEU A 82 -10.10 17.08 13.36
C LEU A 82 -10.50 15.68 13.86
N THR A 83 -11.77 15.36 13.72
CA THR A 83 -12.30 14.03 14.03
C THR A 83 -12.90 13.38 12.79
N ILE A 84 -12.71 12.07 12.64
CA ILE A 84 -13.28 11.33 11.50
C ILE A 84 -14.81 11.46 11.45
N PRO A 85 -15.58 11.32 12.56
CA PRO A 85 -17.02 11.52 12.53
C PRO A 85 -17.44 12.92 12.05
N GLY A 86 -16.73 13.96 12.48
CA GLY A 86 -17.05 15.34 12.05
C GLY A 86 -16.75 15.56 10.57
N ILE A 87 -15.64 15.00 10.05
CA ILE A 87 -15.32 15.04 8.61
C ILE A 87 -16.37 14.26 7.82
N ALA A 88 -16.77 13.08 8.31
CA ALA A 88 -17.79 12.25 7.67
C ALA A 88 -19.12 12.97 7.57
N GLU A 89 -19.59 13.63 8.66
CA GLU A 89 -20.81 14.44 8.67
C GLU A 89 -20.77 15.53 7.59
N ASP A 90 -19.67 16.28 7.51
CA ASP A 90 -19.47 17.33 6.50
C ASP A 90 -19.47 16.78 5.06
N MET A 91 -18.93 15.58 4.83
CA MET A 91 -18.93 14.90 3.53
C MET A 91 -20.33 14.40 3.16
N ILE A 92 -21.05 13.81 4.11
CA ILE A 92 -22.44 13.33 3.95
C ILE A 92 -23.37 14.50 3.62
N ASP A 93 -23.24 15.61 4.30
CA ASP A 93 -24.00 16.85 4.01
C ASP A 93 -23.76 17.37 2.60
N GLN A 94 -22.59 17.06 2.01
CA GLN A 94 -22.25 17.37 0.61
C GLN A 94 -22.66 16.27 -0.38
N GLY A 95 -23.30 15.20 0.11
CA GLY A 95 -23.86 14.12 -0.70
C GLY A 95 -22.96 12.89 -0.87
N ALA A 96 -21.91 12.75 -0.06
CA ALA A 96 -21.08 11.53 -0.11
C ALA A 96 -21.88 10.29 0.30
N SER A 97 -21.89 9.27 -0.56
CA SER A 97 -22.53 7.97 -0.32
C SER A 97 -21.53 6.93 0.22
N VAL A 98 -20.27 7.05 -0.13
CA VAL A 98 -19.18 6.20 0.35
C VAL A 98 -18.01 7.08 0.80
N ILE A 99 -17.38 6.72 1.92
CA ILE A 99 -16.25 7.44 2.50
C ILE A 99 -15.09 6.49 2.73
N PHE A 100 -13.94 6.82 2.15
CA PHE A 100 -12.68 6.10 2.31
C PHE A 100 -11.82 6.77 3.39
N ALA A 101 -11.44 6.00 4.42
CA ALA A 101 -10.49 6.39 5.44
C ALA A 101 -9.19 5.59 5.26
N THR A 102 -8.08 6.27 5.05
CA THR A 102 -6.88 5.69 4.44
C THR A 102 -5.72 5.49 5.39
N SER A 103 -5.98 5.22 6.68
CA SER A 103 -4.90 4.98 7.64
C SER A 103 -5.34 4.09 8.79
N ASP A 104 -4.41 3.28 9.30
CA ASP A 104 -4.55 2.53 10.55
C ASP A 104 -4.81 3.47 11.75
N ASP A 105 -4.26 4.68 11.72
CA ASP A 105 -4.44 5.71 12.76
C ASP A 105 -5.90 6.24 12.83
N MET A 106 -6.71 6.00 11.81
CA MET A 106 -8.12 6.42 11.74
C MET A 106 -9.10 5.40 12.35
N LYS A 107 -8.62 4.25 12.85
CA LYS A 107 -9.42 3.11 13.31
C LYS A 107 -10.62 3.50 14.15
N ASP A 108 -10.40 4.10 15.31
CA ASP A 108 -11.46 4.38 16.27
C ASP A 108 -12.48 5.37 15.69
N GLY A 109 -12.00 6.37 14.96
CA GLY A 109 -12.86 7.39 14.36
C GLY A 109 -13.72 6.86 13.20
N ILE A 110 -13.20 5.96 12.35
CA ILE A 110 -14.00 5.39 11.25
C ILE A 110 -15.07 4.44 11.76
N LEU A 111 -14.76 3.64 12.79
CA LEU A 111 -15.74 2.75 13.42
C LEU A 111 -16.84 3.53 14.15
N GLU A 112 -16.48 4.65 14.81
CA GLU A 112 -17.44 5.57 15.39
C GLU A 112 -18.33 6.22 14.32
N ALA A 113 -17.74 6.71 13.22
CA ALA A 113 -18.49 7.30 12.11
C ALA A 113 -19.47 6.30 11.47
N ALA A 114 -19.04 5.06 11.22
CA ALA A 114 -19.89 4.00 10.69
C ALA A 114 -21.10 3.70 11.60
N ALA A 115 -20.89 3.69 12.91
CA ALA A 115 -21.98 3.50 13.87
C ALA A 115 -22.94 4.71 13.93
N MET A 116 -22.43 5.93 13.71
CA MET A 116 -23.24 7.16 13.72
C MET A 116 -24.06 7.35 12.43
N PHE A 117 -23.56 6.91 11.30
CA PHE A 117 -24.13 7.13 9.97
C PHE A 117 -24.43 5.80 9.26
N PRO A 118 -25.45 5.03 9.70
CA PRO A 118 -25.71 3.67 9.20
C PRO A 118 -26.17 3.61 7.73
N ASP A 119 -26.56 4.74 7.14
CA ASP A 119 -27.00 4.85 5.74
C ASP A 119 -25.84 5.29 4.80
N THR A 120 -24.61 5.40 5.32
CA THR A 120 -23.41 5.74 4.55
C THR A 120 -22.40 4.60 4.66
N ASP A 121 -21.79 4.21 3.57
CA ASP A 121 -20.79 3.15 3.55
C ASP A 121 -19.39 3.69 3.79
N PHE A 122 -18.60 2.94 4.55
CA PHE A 122 -17.25 3.30 4.95
C PHE A 122 -16.26 2.22 4.53
N VAL A 123 -15.20 2.64 3.87
CA VAL A 123 -14.07 1.77 3.54
C VAL A 123 -12.86 2.21 4.36
N TRP A 124 -12.41 1.34 5.25
CA TRP A 124 -11.18 1.57 5.99
C TRP A 124 -10.04 0.78 5.36
N SER A 125 -9.20 1.47 4.58
CA SER A 125 -8.03 0.88 3.94
C SER A 125 -6.99 0.51 4.99
N SER A 126 -6.34 -0.65 4.80
CA SER A 126 -5.45 -1.32 5.76
C SER A 126 -6.10 -1.80 7.07
N GLY A 127 -7.42 -1.69 7.21
CA GLY A 127 -8.14 -2.09 8.41
C GLY A 127 -8.41 -3.59 8.52
N ASP A 128 -8.89 -4.01 9.71
CA ASP A 128 -9.18 -5.40 10.04
C ASP A 128 -10.57 -5.61 10.69
N SER A 129 -11.45 -4.60 10.65
CA SER A 129 -12.76 -4.65 11.31
C SER A 129 -13.73 -5.64 10.66
N ALA A 130 -13.52 -6.00 9.40
CA ALA A 130 -14.29 -7.00 8.66
C ALA A 130 -13.59 -8.38 8.59
N LEU A 131 -12.38 -8.53 9.12
CA LEU A 131 -11.65 -9.80 9.18
C LEU A 131 -12.24 -10.72 10.24
N LYS A 132 -12.95 -11.77 9.83
CA LYS A 132 -13.74 -12.68 10.70
C LYS A 132 -12.90 -13.37 11.78
N GLU A 133 -11.65 -13.74 11.46
CA GLU A 133 -10.69 -14.38 12.36
C GLU A 133 -9.86 -13.36 13.15
N GLY A 134 -10.00 -12.09 12.82
CA GLY A 134 -9.26 -10.99 13.45
C GLY A 134 -9.81 -10.59 14.82
N LYS A 135 -8.94 -10.06 15.68
CA LYS A 135 -9.31 -9.56 17.00
C LYS A 135 -10.15 -8.27 16.95
N GLY A 136 -10.07 -7.57 15.82
CA GLY A 136 -10.80 -6.32 15.56
C GLY A 136 -12.15 -6.52 14.91
N TYR A 137 -12.61 -7.77 14.69
CA TYR A 137 -13.85 -8.07 13.96
C TYR A 137 -15.10 -7.46 14.60
N MET A 138 -15.84 -6.66 13.82
CA MET A 138 -17.05 -5.94 14.22
C MET A 138 -18.21 -6.25 13.26
N PRO A 139 -18.86 -7.43 13.40
CA PRO A 139 -19.91 -7.86 12.49
C PRO A 139 -21.20 -7.02 12.56
N GLU A 140 -21.35 -6.21 13.60
CA GLU A 140 -22.47 -5.28 13.76
C GLU A 140 -22.39 -4.05 12.87
N LEU A 141 -21.20 -3.70 12.37
CA LEU A 141 -20.99 -2.58 11.45
C LEU A 141 -21.10 -3.07 10.01
N THR A 142 -22.31 -3.29 9.52
CA THR A 142 -22.60 -3.84 8.19
C THR A 142 -22.21 -2.89 7.05
N ASN A 143 -22.03 -1.62 7.35
CA ASN A 143 -21.65 -0.54 6.44
C ASN A 143 -20.16 -0.19 6.49
N THR A 144 -19.31 -1.14 6.93
CA THR A 144 -17.86 -0.95 6.98
C THR A 144 -17.17 -2.12 6.29
N SER A 145 -16.25 -1.85 5.35
CA SER A 145 -15.38 -2.86 4.76
C SER A 145 -13.91 -2.47 4.87
N ASN A 146 -13.03 -3.43 4.64
CA ASN A 146 -11.59 -3.21 4.62
C ASN A 146 -11.02 -3.63 3.27
N ILE A 147 -10.07 -2.86 2.75
CA ILE A 147 -9.40 -3.15 1.46
C ILE A 147 -7.89 -3.03 1.64
N MET A 148 -7.14 -4.02 1.15
CA MET A 148 -5.69 -3.99 1.09
C MET A 148 -5.21 -4.86 -0.08
N GLY A 149 -4.26 -4.36 -0.87
CA GLY A 149 -3.54 -5.18 -1.84
C GLY A 149 -2.52 -6.09 -1.15
N GLN A 150 -2.25 -7.27 -1.71
CA GLN A 150 -1.25 -8.22 -1.21
C GLN A 150 0.18 -7.70 -1.48
N MET A 151 0.54 -6.62 -0.80
CA MET A 151 1.81 -5.92 -0.98
C MET A 151 3.03 -6.73 -0.48
N GLU A 152 2.84 -7.79 0.27
CA GLU A 152 3.91 -8.74 0.59
C GLU A 152 4.62 -9.26 -0.66
N TYR A 153 3.92 -9.46 -1.77
CA TYR A 153 4.54 -9.79 -3.06
C TYR A 153 5.38 -8.64 -3.61
N GLY A 154 4.87 -7.41 -3.55
CA GLY A 154 5.64 -6.21 -3.92
C GLY A 154 6.90 -6.04 -3.07
N GLN A 155 6.81 -6.34 -1.78
CA GLN A 155 7.95 -6.31 -0.87
C GLN A 155 8.95 -7.45 -1.13
N MET A 156 8.50 -8.64 -1.52
CA MET A 156 9.40 -9.71 -1.97
C MET A 156 10.18 -9.29 -3.22
N ILE A 157 9.52 -8.65 -4.19
CA ILE A 157 10.15 -8.11 -5.40
C ILE A 157 11.18 -7.03 -5.05
N ALA A 158 10.85 -6.11 -4.14
CA ALA A 158 11.76 -5.08 -3.64
C ALA A 158 13.00 -5.69 -2.97
N GLY A 159 12.81 -6.71 -2.13
CA GLY A 159 13.90 -7.46 -1.50
C GLY A 159 14.82 -8.16 -2.51
N CYS A 160 14.23 -8.79 -3.53
CA CYS A 160 14.97 -9.40 -4.64
C CYS A 160 15.80 -8.36 -5.40
N ALA A 161 15.20 -7.24 -5.79
CA ALA A 161 15.89 -6.14 -6.49
C ALA A 161 17.09 -5.62 -5.67
N ALA A 162 16.91 -5.45 -4.36
CA ALA A 162 17.97 -5.05 -3.45
C ALA A 162 19.12 -6.08 -3.38
N ALA A 163 18.79 -7.37 -3.29
CA ALA A 163 19.78 -8.44 -3.22
C ALA A 163 20.55 -8.61 -4.54
N LEU A 164 19.89 -8.47 -5.68
CA LEU A 164 20.53 -8.48 -6.99
C LEU A 164 21.58 -7.36 -7.12
N LYS A 165 21.21 -6.16 -6.64
CA LYS A 165 22.05 -4.96 -6.73
C LYS A 165 23.17 -4.89 -5.70
N SER A 166 22.91 -5.30 -4.46
CA SER A 166 23.88 -5.22 -3.37
C SER A 166 25.15 -6.04 -3.70
N GLU A 167 26.32 -5.44 -3.59
CA GLU A 167 27.59 -6.11 -3.85
C GLU A 167 27.92 -7.15 -2.76
N GLU A 168 27.65 -6.80 -1.49
CA GLU A 168 28.00 -7.64 -0.33
C GLU A 168 26.79 -8.24 0.39
N GLY A 169 25.56 -8.01 -0.10
CA GLY A 169 24.33 -8.45 0.54
C GLY A 169 23.99 -7.66 1.82
N ARG A 170 24.51 -6.45 1.98
CA ARG A 170 24.28 -5.60 3.16
C ARG A 170 23.15 -4.61 2.91
N ILE A 171 21.96 -4.98 3.36
CA ILE A 171 20.71 -4.26 3.08
C ILE A 171 20.16 -3.61 4.35
N GLY A 172 19.79 -2.32 4.27
CA GLY A 172 19.03 -1.60 5.29
C GLY A 172 17.55 -1.62 4.97
N PHE A 173 16.72 -1.79 5.99
CA PHE A 173 15.27 -1.64 5.89
C PHE A 173 14.81 -0.52 6.82
N LEU A 174 14.27 0.54 6.23
CA LEU A 174 13.71 1.69 6.93
C LEU A 174 12.23 1.40 7.20
N GLY A 175 11.94 0.95 8.43
CA GLY A 175 10.59 0.57 8.82
C GLY A 175 9.85 1.67 9.58
N PRO A 176 8.51 1.73 9.47
CA PRO A 176 7.70 2.72 10.18
C PRO A 176 7.56 2.39 11.68
N LEU A 177 6.50 1.76 12.08
CA LEU A 177 6.23 1.25 13.43
C LEU A 177 6.08 -0.27 13.40
N ILE A 178 6.04 -0.91 14.56
CA ILE A 178 5.94 -2.37 14.65
C ILE A 178 4.49 -2.78 14.89
N ASN A 179 3.84 -3.34 13.88
CA ASN A 179 2.55 -4.01 13.96
C ASN A 179 2.58 -5.32 13.14
N ASP A 180 1.45 -5.98 12.96
CA ASP A 180 1.38 -7.26 12.24
C ASP A 180 1.63 -7.09 10.73
N GLU A 181 1.13 -6.02 10.14
CA GLU A 181 1.39 -5.67 8.74
C GLU A 181 2.88 -5.42 8.48
N THR A 182 3.49 -4.49 9.22
CA THR A 182 4.88 -4.10 9.00
C THR A 182 5.87 -5.25 9.24
N ARG A 183 5.54 -6.17 10.16
CA ARG A 183 6.30 -7.43 10.35
C ARG A 183 6.16 -8.35 9.13
N ARG A 184 4.94 -8.50 8.58
CA ARG A 184 4.70 -9.29 7.37
C ARG A 184 5.50 -8.73 6.21
N MET A 185 5.43 -7.41 5.97
CA MET A 185 6.16 -6.72 4.91
C MET A 185 7.68 -6.85 5.06
N THR A 186 8.20 -6.65 6.27
CA THR A 186 9.65 -6.82 6.54
C THR A 186 10.11 -8.25 6.28
N ASN A 187 9.32 -9.25 6.71
CA ASN A 187 9.63 -10.66 6.48
C ASN A 187 9.58 -10.99 4.98
N ALA A 188 8.57 -10.50 4.26
CA ALA A 188 8.46 -10.68 2.82
C ALA A 188 9.67 -10.10 2.07
N THR A 189 10.08 -8.88 2.42
CA THR A 189 11.28 -8.25 1.87
C THR A 189 12.53 -9.11 2.10
N TYR A 190 12.70 -9.59 3.33
CA TYR A 190 13.84 -10.45 3.67
C TYR A 190 13.82 -11.78 2.90
N LEU A 191 12.67 -12.41 2.75
CA LEU A 191 12.52 -13.66 1.98
C LEU A 191 12.85 -13.43 0.50
N GLY A 192 12.38 -12.35 -0.11
CA GLY A 192 12.74 -11.98 -1.48
C GLY A 192 14.25 -11.74 -1.64
N ALA A 193 14.86 -11.04 -0.67
CA ALA A 193 16.30 -10.83 -0.66
C ALA A 193 17.08 -12.15 -0.53
N LEU A 194 16.64 -13.08 0.32
CA LEU A 194 17.26 -14.41 0.45
C LEU A 194 17.17 -15.21 -0.83
N HIS A 195 16.00 -15.19 -1.49
CA HIS A 195 15.79 -15.94 -2.73
C HIS A 195 16.75 -15.50 -3.84
N CYS A 196 16.93 -14.19 -4.00
CA CYS A 196 17.77 -13.61 -5.05
C CYS A 196 19.26 -13.42 -4.64
N ALA A 197 19.64 -13.87 -3.45
CA ALA A 197 21.01 -13.66 -2.92
C ALA A 197 22.11 -14.35 -3.72
N GLY A 198 21.82 -15.45 -4.44
CA GLY A 198 22.82 -16.29 -5.03
C GLY A 198 23.78 -16.85 -3.96
N ASP A 199 25.07 -16.66 -4.13
CA ASP A 199 26.09 -17.08 -3.16
C ASP A 199 26.35 -16.04 -2.03
N LYS A 200 25.66 -14.89 -2.05
CA LYS A 200 25.83 -13.83 -1.05
C LYS A 200 25.14 -14.19 0.27
N THR A 201 25.75 -13.82 1.38
CA THR A 201 25.07 -13.82 2.68
C THR A 201 24.34 -12.50 2.87
N ILE A 202 23.04 -12.55 3.14
CA ILE A 202 22.24 -11.35 3.37
C ILE A 202 22.38 -10.88 4.84
N ASP A 203 22.99 -9.72 5.04
CA ASP A 203 23.00 -8.95 6.29
C ASP A 203 21.87 -7.90 6.22
N PHE A 204 20.71 -8.26 6.72
CA PHE A 204 19.48 -7.45 6.69
C PHE A 204 19.26 -6.76 8.03
N LYS A 205 19.38 -5.44 8.06
CA LYS A 205 19.19 -4.63 9.27
C LYS A 205 17.93 -3.78 9.16
N VAL A 206 17.06 -3.89 10.16
CA VAL A 206 15.82 -3.11 10.27
C VAL A 206 15.99 -2.03 11.33
N ILE A 207 15.57 -0.80 11.00
CA ILE A 207 15.39 0.29 11.98
C ILE A 207 13.98 0.83 11.83
N TRP A 208 13.23 0.79 12.94
CA TRP A 208 11.88 1.31 13.05
C TRP A 208 11.94 2.77 13.51
N ILE A 209 11.34 3.70 12.74
CA ILE A 209 11.36 5.12 13.09
C ILE A 209 10.31 5.50 14.13
N GLY A 210 9.24 4.69 14.29
CA GLY A 210 8.21 4.86 15.31
C GLY A 210 6.86 5.36 14.81
N PHE A 211 6.75 5.77 13.54
CA PHE A 211 5.52 6.13 12.85
C PHE A 211 5.70 5.98 11.32
N TRP A 212 4.65 6.15 10.54
CA TRP A 212 4.65 5.99 9.09
C TRP A 212 5.47 7.07 8.35
N PHE A 213 5.61 8.23 8.94
CA PHE A 213 6.43 9.34 8.44
C PHE A 213 7.12 10.08 9.60
N HIS A 214 7.97 11.06 9.26
CA HIS A 214 8.71 11.80 10.25
C HIS A 214 7.83 12.78 11.04
N ILE A 215 7.79 12.61 12.37
CA ILE A 215 7.17 13.55 13.30
C ILE A 215 8.28 14.12 14.21
N PRO A 216 8.66 15.42 14.06
CA PRO A 216 9.74 16.01 14.82
C PRO A 216 9.56 15.86 16.34
N GLY A 217 10.58 15.33 17.01
CA GLY A 217 10.56 15.10 18.46
C GLY A 217 9.79 13.86 18.93
N VAL A 218 9.15 13.11 18.01
CA VAL A 218 8.41 11.87 18.29
C VAL A 218 9.08 10.66 17.65
N THR A 219 9.41 10.74 16.36
CA THR A 219 10.02 9.66 15.61
C THR A 219 11.53 9.87 15.44
N LEU A 220 12.23 8.80 15.03
CA LEU A 220 13.57 8.97 14.46
C LEU A 220 13.45 9.71 13.13
N ASP A 221 14.46 10.49 12.78
CA ASP A 221 14.56 11.18 11.50
C ASP A 221 14.97 10.17 10.40
N PRO A 222 14.13 9.90 9.40
CA PRO A 222 14.41 8.92 8.35
C PRO A 222 15.63 9.28 7.50
N THR A 223 15.92 10.58 7.34
CA THR A 223 17.14 11.07 6.68
C THR A 223 18.39 10.67 7.47
N GLN A 224 18.38 10.80 8.80
CA GLN A 224 19.49 10.38 9.64
C GLN A 224 19.65 8.87 9.63
N VAL A 225 18.56 8.12 9.80
CA VAL A 225 18.56 6.64 9.80
C VAL A 225 19.11 6.10 8.47
N THR A 226 18.70 6.68 7.35
CA THR A 226 19.20 6.28 6.03
C THR A 226 20.71 6.55 5.88
N ASN A 227 21.17 7.72 6.35
CA ASN A 227 22.59 8.03 6.37
C ASN A 227 23.40 7.08 7.28
N GLU A 228 22.83 6.64 8.41
CA GLU A 228 23.47 5.65 9.30
C GLU A 228 23.62 4.30 8.59
N PHE A 229 22.61 3.81 7.87
CA PHE A 229 22.71 2.59 7.08
C PHE A 229 23.89 2.63 6.10
N TYR A 230 24.01 3.69 5.30
CA TYR A 230 25.11 3.84 4.35
C TYR A 230 26.47 4.01 5.04
N ASN A 231 26.55 4.75 6.16
CA ASN A 231 27.78 4.91 6.94
C ASN A 231 28.25 3.59 7.57
N GLU A 232 27.34 2.66 7.84
CA GLU A 232 27.67 1.30 8.28
C GLU A 232 28.11 0.39 7.13
N GLY A 233 28.15 0.91 5.90
CA GLY A 233 28.54 0.17 4.69
C GLY A 233 27.44 -0.68 4.10
N ARG A 234 26.17 -0.37 4.37
CA ARG A 234 25.04 -0.93 3.61
C ARG A 234 24.96 -0.17 2.30
N ASP A 235 24.83 -0.90 1.21
CA ASP A 235 24.85 -0.31 -0.15
C ASP A 235 23.44 -0.17 -0.74
N VAL A 236 22.43 -0.80 -0.14
CA VAL A 236 21.02 -0.66 -0.52
C VAL A 236 20.16 -0.37 0.71
N VAL A 237 19.25 0.60 0.62
CA VAL A 237 18.20 0.86 1.61
C VAL A 237 16.83 0.69 0.97
N ILE A 238 16.01 -0.18 1.56
CA ILE A 238 14.60 -0.37 1.21
C ILE A 238 13.76 0.44 2.18
N SER A 239 12.86 1.27 1.66
CA SER A 239 11.93 2.06 2.47
C SER A 239 10.58 1.34 2.60
N HIS A 240 9.99 1.43 3.78
CA HIS A 240 8.61 1.03 4.07
C HIS A 240 7.91 2.12 4.91
N ILE A 241 8.23 3.37 4.63
CA ILE A 241 7.56 4.54 5.20
C ILE A 241 6.86 5.30 4.08
N ASP A 242 5.87 6.11 4.42
CA ASP A 242 4.96 6.79 3.47
C ASP A 242 5.65 7.88 2.62
N THR A 243 6.95 8.07 2.78
CA THR A 243 7.69 9.18 2.18
C THR A 243 9.02 8.73 1.57
N THR A 244 9.64 9.60 0.74
CA THR A 244 10.76 9.22 -0.14
C THR A 244 12.15 9.58 0.37
N GLU A 245 12.32 9.89 1.66
CA GLU A 245 13.61 10.35 2.22
C GLU A 245 14.77 9.40 1.92
N ALA A 246 14.55 8.08 2.01
CA ALA A 246 15.62 7.11 1.75
C ALA A 246 16.17 7.24 0.32
N LEU A 247 15.29 7.41 -0.66
CA LEU A 247 15.69 7.59 -2.06
C LEU A 247 16.39 8.94 -2.29
N VAL A 248 15.88 10.01 -1.67
CA VAL A 248 16.51 11.34 -1.76
C VAL A 248 17.92 11.33 -1.18
N VAL A 249 18.11 10.69 -0.02
CA VAL A 249 19.44 10.51 0.59
C VAL A 249 20.36 9.69 -0.31
N ALA A 250 19.86 8.58 -0.88
CA ALA A 250 20.64 7.78 -1.82
C ALA A 250 21.10 8.61 -3.02
N GLY A 251 20.22 9.43 -3.61
CA GLY A 251 20.56 10.34 -4.70
C GLY A 251 21.67 11.33 -4.33
N GLN A 252 21.56 11.99 -3.17
CA GLN A 252 22.55 12.95 -2.69
C GLN A 252 23.93 12.29 -2.47
N ARG A 253 23.97 11.07 -1.92
CA ARG A 253 25.21 10.33 -1.68
C ARG A 253 25.85 9.85 -2.98
N ALA A 254 25.03 9.39 -3.93
CA ALA A 254 25.50 9.00 -5.26
C ALA A 254 26.08 10.20 -6.04
N ASP A 255 25.48 11.38 -5.93
CA ASP A 255 26.01 12.62 -6.51
C ASP A 255 27.37 13.02 -5.87
N ALA A 256 27.59 12.61 -4.61
CA ALA A 256 28.89 12.75 -3.93
C ALA A 256 29.89 11.63 -4.31
N GLY A 257 29.52 10.68 -5.17
CA GLY A 257 30.39 9.63 -5.69
C GLY A 257 30.33 8.31 -4.93
N GLU A 258 29.36 8.11 -4.06
CA GLU A 258 29.16 6.85 -3.34
C GLU A 258 28.35 5.85 -4.20
N ASN A 259 28.63 4.56 -4.05
CA ASN A 259 27.91 3.48 -4.73
C ASN A 259 26.78 2.98 -3.83
N VAL A 260 25.63 3.68 -3.87
CA VAL A 260 24.48 3.41 -3.01
C VAL A 260 23.18 3.47 -3.80
N TRP A 261 22.19 2.72 -3.33
CA TRP A 261 20.91 2.48 -4.01
C TRP A 261 19.75 2.51 -3.03
N ALA A 262 18.53 2.74 -3.55
CA ALA A 262 17.33 2.66 -2.74
C ALA A 262 16.14 2.05 -3.50
N VAL A 263 15.21 1.48 -2.73
CA VAL A 263 13.89 1.08 -3.18
C VAL A 263 12.88 1.89 -2.36
N PRO A 264 12.20 2.90 -2.93
CA PRO A 264 11.09 3.59 -2.31
C PRO A 264 9.82 2.73 -2.30
N TYR A 265 8.73 3.25 -1.73
CA TYR A 265 7.52 2.51 -1.44
C TYR A 265 6.26 3.32 -1.75
N ASP A 266 5.10 2.66 -1.85
CA ASP A 266 3.72 3.14 -1.94
C ASP A 266 3.28 3.79 -3.25
N TYR A 267 4.08 4.65 -3.85
CA TYR A 267 3.68 5.50 -4.96
C TYR A 267 4.46 5.20 -6.23
N GLU A 268 3.75 4.95 -7.31
CA GLU A 268 4.30 4.57 -8.63
C GLU A 268 5.41 5.52 -9.12
N GLY A 269 5.19 6.83 -8.97
CA GLY A 269 6.12 7.87 -9.42
C GLY A 269 7.28 8.16 -8.46
N ALA A 270 7.45 7.42 -7.36
CA ALA A 270 8.45 7.74 -6.33
C ALA A 270 9.88 7.77 -6.85
N CYS A 271 10.25 6.91 -7.83
CA CYS A 271 11.57 6.87 -8.44
C CYS A 271 12.01 8.18 -9.10
N GLU A 272 11.08 9.05 -9.49
CA GLU A 272 11.39 10.35 -10.10
C GLU A 272 12.25 11.27 -9.22
N GLN A 273 12.27 11.02 -7.90
CA GLN A 273 13.08 11.79 -6.94
C GLN A 273 14.58 11.58 -7.14
N ALA A 274 15.01 10.39 -7.56
CA ALA A 274 16.42 10.09 -7.85
C ALA A 274 16.53 8.86 -8.79
N LEU A 275 16.14 8.99 -10.04
CA LEU A 275 16.02 7.91 -11.02
C LEU A 275 17.24 6.98 -11.08
N LYS A 276 18.47 7.55 -11.10
CA LYS A 276 19.69 6.79 -11.29
C LYS A 276 20.04 5.79 -10.20
N VAL A 277 19.52 6.01 -8.98
CA VAL A 277 19.78 5.17 -7.80
C VAL A 277 18.55 4.43 -7.32
N CYS A 278 17.41 4.64 -7.98
CA CYS A 278 16.20 3.87 -7.74
C CYS A 278 16.32 2.50 -8.40
N LEU A 279 16.14 1.43 -7.62
CA LEU A 279 16.12 0.06 -8.15
C LEU A 279 14.75 -0.34 -8.67
N GLY A 280 13.73 0.37 -8.25
CA GLY A 280 12.34 0.17 -8.58
C GLY A 280 11.46 0.60 -7.43
N VAL A 281 10.16 0.57 -7.62
CA VAL A 281 9.18 0.89 -6.59
C VAL A 281 8.03 -0.10 -6.62
N ASN A 282 7.73 -0.68 -5.49
CA ASN A 282 6.50 -1.41 -5.24
C ASN A 282 5.44 -0.41 -4.77
N TYR A 283 4.31 -0.39 -5.44
CA TYR A 283 3.28 0.61 -5.23
C TYR A 283 1.89 0.00 -5.12
N PHE A 284 1.00 0.71 -4.42
CA PHE A 284 -0.41 0.40 -4.40
C PHE A 284 -1.15 1.08 -5.54
N ASN A 285 -2.08 0.36 -6.14
CA ASN A 285 -3.04 0.87 -7.09
C ASN A 285 -4.45 0.67 -6.53
N TRP A 286 -4.95 1.66 -5.82
CA TRP A 286 -6.23 1.61 -5.11
C TRP A 286 -7.45 1.77 -6.03
N GLY A 287 -7.23 2.26 -7.26
CA GLY A 287 -8.30 2.64 -8.18
C GLY A 287 -9.35 1.57 -8.44
N PRO A 288 -8.96 0.36 -8.88
CA PRO A 288 -9.91 -0.72 -9.16
C PRO A 288 -10.76 -1.10 -7.95
N ASP A 289 -10.14 -1.32 -6.80
CA ASP A 289 -10.86 -1.72 -5.58
C ASP A 289 -11.78 -0.61 -5.07
N TYR A 290 -11.38 0.66 -5.19
CA TYR A 290 -12.22 1.81 -4.82
C TYR A 290 -13.41 1.98 -5.76
N LEU A 291 -13.21 1.74 -7.05
CA LEU A 291 -14.31 1.71 -8.03
C LEU A 291 -15.32 0.63 -7.67
N ILE A 292 -14.86 -0.58 -7.31
CA ILE A 292 -15.73 -1.68 -6.89
C ILE A 292 -16.53 -1.31 -5.65
N ALA A 293 -15.86 -0.88 -4.60
CA ALA A 293 -16.51 -0.52 -3.34
C ALA A 293 -17.57 0.57 -3.56
N THR A 294 -17.26 1.56 -4.42
CA THR A 294 -18.21 2.61 -4.79
C THR A 294 -19.41 2.04 -5.55
N LEU A 295 -19.19 1.16 -6.51
CA LEU A 295 -20.28 0.52 -7.26
C LEU A 295 -21.17 -0.37 -6.39
N LEU A 296 -20.58 -1.12 -5.45
CA LEU A 296 -21.33 -1.91 -4.47
C LEU A 296 -22.21 -1.02 -3.59
N SER A 297 -21.67 0.09 -3.10
CA SER A 297 -22.43 1.08 -2.33
C SER A 297 -23.60 1.66 -3.12
N LEU A 298 -23.37 2.08 -4.37
CA LEU A 298 -24.39 2.67 -5.22
C LEU A 298 -25.52 1.71 -5.65
N ASN A 299 -25.28 0.40 -5.60
CA ASN A 299 -26.24 -0.64 -5.94
C ASN A 299 -26.91 -1.30 -4.72
N ASP A 300 -26.69 -0.78 -3.51
CA ASP A 300 -27.17 -1.35 -2.24
C ASP A 300 -26.64 -2.78 -1.97
N ASP A 301 -25.48 -3.13 -2.56
CA ASP A 301 -24.82 -4.44 -2.45
C ASP A 301 -23.57 -4.40 -1.54
N PHE A 302 -23.34 -3.28 -0.86
CA PHE A 302 -22.19 -3.12 0.04
C PHE A 302 -22.31 -4.04 1.26
N THR A 303 -21.20 -4.67 1.63
CA THR A 303 -21.16 -5.63 2.74
C THR A 303 -19.95 -5.42 3.64
N ASN A 304 -20.06 -5.86 4.89
CA ASN A 304 -18.93 -5.94 5.81
C ASN A 304 -17.98 -7.07 5.34
N GLU A 305 -16.97 -6.69 4.55
CA GLU A 305 -16.04 -7.63 3.93
C GLU A 305 -14.60 -7.17 4.09
N TRP A 306 -13.71 -8.11 4.41
CA TRP A 306 -12.28 -7.91 4.41
C TRP A 306 -11.71 -8.37 3.08
N ILE A 307 -11.20 -7.41 2.30
CA ILE A 307 -10.76 -7.60 0.92
C ILE A 307 -9.25 -7.59 0.91
N TRP A 308 -8.68 -8.74 0.51
CA TRP A 308 -7.24 -8.96 0.39
C TRP A 308 -6.90 -9.21 -1.06
N SER A 309 -6.73 -8.11 -1.83
CA SER A 309 -6.70 -8.15 -3.30
C SER A 309 -5.37 -8.68 -3.83
N GLU A 310 -5.44 -9.75 -4.64
CA GLU A 310 -4.28 -10.35 -5.29
C GLU A 310 -3.75 -9.53 -6.47
N PRO A 311 -2.41 -9.58 -6.72
CA PRO A 311 -1.83 -9.02 -7.94
C PRO A 311 -2.40 -9.66 -9.20
N ASN A 312 -2.57 -8.87 -10.26
CA ASN A 312 -2.81 -9.44 -11.59
C ASN A 312 -1.48 -9.95 -12.17
N TRP A 313 -1.16 -11.22 -11.94
CA TRP A 313 0.09 -11.82 -12.38
C TRP A 313 0.28 -11.88 -13.91
N ASN A 314 -0.79 -11.71 -14.71
CA ASN A 314 -0.67 -11.63 -16.17
C ASN A 314 -0.19 -10.24 -16.63
N ASP A 315 -0.45 -9.21 -15.80
CA ASP A 315 -0.04 -7.83 -16.06
C ASP A 315 -0.01 -7.07 -14.73
N LEU A 316 1.11 -7.21 -13.99
CA LEU A 316 1.30 -6.70 -12.64
C LEU A 316 1.11 -5.17 -12.52
N ASN A 317 1.36 -4.43 -13.60
CA ASN A 317 1.24 -2.98 -13.65
C ASN A 317 -0.05 -2.51 -14.37
N ASN A 318 -1.04 -3.38 -14.51
CA ASN A 318 -2.32 -3.02 -15.11
C ASN A 318 -3.16 -2.17 -14.14
N HIS A 319 -3.34 -0.90 -14.46
CA HIS A 319 -4.04 0.06 -13.62
C HIS A 319 -5.53 -0.24 -13.42
N ASP A 320 -6.12 -1.06 -14.30
CA ASP A 320 -7.55 -1.40 -14.21
C ASP A 320 -7.80 -2.68 -13.40
N THR A 321 -6.76 -3.49 -13.14
CA THR A 321 -6.97 -4.85 -12.61
C THR A 321 -6.00 -5.30 -11.54
N SER A 322 -4.84 -4.64 -11.37
CA SER A 322 -3.87 -5.05 -10.35
C SER A 322 -3.85 -4.07 -9.18
N PRO A 323 -4.06 -4.54 -7.94
CA PRO A 323 -4.10 -3.68 -6.75
C PRO A 323 -2.71 -3.25 -6.28
N ILE A 324 -1.67 -3.92 -6.76
CA ILE A 324 -0.27 -3.57 -6.53
C ILE A 324 0.50 -3.67 -7.84
N GLY A 325 1.63 -2.98 -7.90
CA GLY A 325 2.55 -3.08 -9.03
C GLY A 325 4.00 -2.95 -8.61
N PHE A 326 4.88 -3.11 -9.60
CA PHE A 326 6.31 -2.86 -9.46
C PHE A 326 6.86 -2.18 -10.71
N ILE A 327 7.33 -0.95 -10.57
CA ILE A 327 8.03 -0.24 -11.64
C ILE A 327 9.53 -0.42 -11.48
N TYR A 328 10.19 -0.88 -12.53
CA TYR A 328 11.65 -1.03 -12.57
C TYR A 328 12.32 0.35 -12.57
N GLY A 329 13.37 0.49 -11.77
CA GLY A 329 14.16 1.71 -11.71
C GLY A 329 15.40 1.68 -12.61
N ASP A 330 15.91 2.86 -12.96
CA ASP A 330 17.13 3.03 -13.78
C ASP A 330 18.40 2.53 -13.07
N GLY A 331 18.33 2.27 -11.77
CA GLY A 331 19.43 1.71 -10.99
C GLY A 331 19.74 0.25 -11.26
N LEU A 332 18.79 -0.50 -11.83
CA LEU A 332 18.99 -1.88 -12.25
C LEU A 332 19.64 -1.95 -13.63
N THR A 333 20.59 -2.87 -13.82
CA THR A 333 21.11 -3.23 -15.14
C THR A 333 20.10 -4.11 -15.89
N GLU A 334 20.22 -4.24 -17.20
CA GLU A 334 19.38 -5.13 -18.00
C GLU A 334 19.42 -6.59 -17.50
N GLN A 335 20.60 -7.06 -17.05
CA GLN A 335 20.74 -8.40 -16.49
C GLN A 335 20.03 -8.56 -15.15
N GLU A 336 20.17 -7.58 -14.25
CA GLU A 336 19.45 -7.57 -12.94
C GLU A 336 17.95 -7.52 -13.15
N SER A 337 17.47 -6.70 -14.08
CA SER A 337 16.06 -6.63 -14.46
C SER A 337 15.54 -7.96 -15.04
N GLY A 338 16.37 -8.67 -15.81
CA GLY A 338 16.03 -10.00 -16.32
C GLY A 338 15.85 -11.02 -15.20
N TYR A 339 16.74 -11.08 -14.23
CA TYR A 339 16.61 -11.96 -13.05
C TYR A 339 15.40 -11.59 -12.17
N LEU A 340 15.14 -10.28 -12.04
CA LEU A 340 13.96 -9.83 -11.28
C LEU A 340 12.66 -10.23 -11.97
N ALA A 341 12.61 -10.19 -13.31
CA ALA A 341 11.46 -10.66 -14.08
C ALA A 341 11.24 -12.18 -13.90
N GLU A 342 12.32 -12.98 -13.93
CA GLU A 342 12.25 -14.43 -13.66
C GLU A 342 11.68 -14.70 -12.25
N PHE A 343 12.10 -13.93 -11.24
CA PHE A 343 11.55 -14.05 -9.88
C PHE A 343 10.08 -13.69 -9.80
N ILE A 344 9.62 -12.65 -10.50
CA ILE A 344 8.19 -12.28 -10.59
C ILE A 344 7.39 -13.40 -11.23
N ASP A 345 7.90 -14.03 -12.28
CA ASP A 345 7.25 -15.19 -12.91
C ASP A 345 7.19 -16.41 -11.96
N GLU A 346 8.20 -16.61 -11.10
CA GLU A 346 8.18 -17.66 -10.07
C GLU A 346 7.11 -17.38 -8.99
N LEU A 347 6.95 -16.12 -8.56
CA LEU A 347 5.88 -15.72 -7.64
C LEU A 347 4.51 -15.97 -8.26
N ALA A 348 4.31 -15.58 -9.52
CA ALA A 348 3.09 -15.84 -10.28
C ALA A 348 2.79 -17.35 -10.42
N GLY A 349 3.82 -18.18 -10.45
CA GLY A 349 3.72 -19.64 -10.47
C GLY A 349 3.47 -20.29 -9.11
N GLY A 350 3.30 -19.51 -8.04
CA GLY A 350 3.08 -20.00 -6.68
C GLY A 350 4.37 -20.51 -6.05
N LEU A 351 5.41 -19.71 -6.04
CA LEU A 351 6.68 -20.00 -5.36
C LEU A 351 6.40 -20.42 -3.90
N LYS A 352 6.82 -21.65 -3.55
CA LYS A 352 6.65 -22.23 -2.20
C LYS A 352 7.95 -22.18 -1.40
#